data_07b1b3cacb08307cf12323410c28d7df
#
_entry.id   07b1b3cacb08307cf12323410c28d7df
#
_cell.length_a   1.000
_cell.length_b   1.000
_cell.length_c   1.000
_cell.angle_alpha   90.00
_cell.angle_beta   90.00
_cell.angle_gamma   90.00
#
_symmetry.space_group_name_H-M   'P 1'
#
loop_
_entity.id
_entity.type
_entity.pdbx_description
1 polymer ?
#
loop_
_entity_poly.entity_id
_entity_poly.type
_entity_poly.pdbx_seq_one_letter_code
_entity_poly.pdbx_strand_id
1 'polypeptide(L)'
;VARKNADNIIAGNDTRFKRYDDVKHSDGRQTSNDPIVDIVEVDGLGKTIIGSEAQMKFVGSSPKELLNALKSKEYAKYRNEGVIMNIPDDYYDVLMGDGPDGINGQIRKLQGELDGGRLAGKNSEAIQQQIDDLKQIKKSLRKSGLTKREALYAREHPRRMVAKDVARVANKAGLQQARNGALIGGGVSLIRNMVACINGSIEPAEAARNVGVDAGLAAA
;
A
#
# COMPACT_ATOMS: atom_id res chain seq x y z
N VAL A 1 -2.31 1.03 6.54
CA VAL A 1 -2.75 2.40 6.89
C VAL A 1 -1.73 3.08 7.79
N ALA A 2 -1.57 2.68 9.07
CA ALA A 2 -0.75 3.41 10.06
C ALA A 2 0.69 3.69 9.61
N ARG A 3 1.40 2.67 9.06
CA ARG A 3 2.79 2.80 8.60
C ARG A 3 2.92 3.82 7.47
N LYS A 4 2.03 3.77 6.46
CA LYS A 4 2.02 4.73 5.35
C LYS A 4 1.70 6.16 5.82
N ASN A 5 0.77 6.30 6.76
CA ASN A 5 0.46 7.61 7.35
C ASN A 5 1.65 8.19 8.12
N ALA A 6 2.35 7.37 8.90
CA ALA A 6 3.56 7.79 9.58
C ALA A 6 4.65 8.24 8.59
N ASP A 7 4.84 7.51 7.49
CA ASP A 7 5.77 7.88 6.43
C ASP A 7 5.39 9.20 5.75
N ASN A 8 4.10 9.43 5.48
CA ASN A 8 3.60 10.69 4.93
C ASN A 8 3.83 11.86 5.90
N ILE A 9 3.55 11.67 7.20
CA ILE A 9 3.80 12.69 8.22
C ILE A 9 5.27 13.07 8.27
N ILE A 10 6.17 12.09 8.32
CA ILE A 10 7.63 12.32 8.36
C ILE A 10 8.09 13.05 7.10
N ALA A 11 7.48 12.76 5.95
CA ALA A 11 7.80 13.42 4.67
C ALA A 11 7.17 14.80 4.51
N GLY A 12 6.33 15.27 5.45
CA GLY A 12 5.60 16.52 5.35
C GLY A 12 4.43 16.49 4.36
N ASN A 13 3.95 15.30 4.00
CA ASN A 13 2.80 15.15 3.11
C ASN A 13 1.49 15.24 3.91
N ASP A 14 0.53 15.98 3.37
CA ASP A 14 -0.80 16.18 3.99
C ASP A 14 -1.78 15.02 3.70
N THR A 15 -1.45 14.14 2.75
CA THR A 15 -2.32 13.00 2.43
C THR A 15 -2.30 11.94 3.51
N ARG A 16 -3.45 11.30 3.73
CA ARG A 16 -3.62 10.22 4.71
C ARG A 16 -4.35 9.05 4.09
N PHE A 17 -3.92 7.84 4.46
CA PHE A 17 -4.65 6.61 4.16
C PHE A 17 -5.72 6.39 5.22
N LYS A 18 -6.93 6.08 4.80
CA LYS A 18 -8.05 5.68 5.67
C LYS A 18 -8.64 4.36 5.21
N ARG A 19 -9.33 3.66 6.11
CA ARG A 19 -10.22 2.57 5.69
C ARG A 19 -11.35 3.17 4.86
N TYR A 20 -11.77 2.45 3.83
CA TYR A 20 -12.83 2.91 2.94
C TYR A 20 -14.14 3.13 3.71
N ASP A 21 -14.44 2.24 4.66
CA ASP A 21 -15.63 2.31 5.52
C ASP A 21 -15.65 3.53 6.47
N ASP A 22 -14.50 4.13 6.76
CA ASP A 22 -14.36 5.26 7.69
C ASP A 22 -14.46 6.62 6.99
N VAL A 23 -14.70 6.64 5.68
CA VAL A 23 -14.77 7.86 4.88
C VAL A 23 -16.19 8.12 4.39
N LYS A 24 -16.64 9.37 4.51
CA LYS A 24 -17.86 9.82 3.83
C LYS A 24 -17.54 10.06 2.36
N HIS A 25 -18.19 9.29 1.49
CA HIS A 25 -18.03 9.43 0.05
C HIS A 25 -18.75 10.67 -0.48
N SER A 26 -18.26 11.23 -1.58
CA SER A 26 -18.81 12.44 -2.20
C SER A 26 -20.27 12.28 -2.67
N ASP A 27 -20.72 11.06 -2.88
CA ASP A 27 -22.10 10.70 -3.23
C ASP A 27 -23.03 10.46 -2.03
N GLY A 28 -22.51 10.73 -0.80
CA GLY A 28 -23.26 10.58 0.44
C GLY A 28 -23.40 9.14 0.93
N ARG A 29 -22.89 8.15 0.19
CA ARG A 29 -22.89 6.75 0.64
C ARG A 29 -21.81 6.55 1.71
N GLN A 30 -22.20 5.87 2.78
CA GLN A 30 -21.28 5.29 3.73
C GLN A 30 -21.41 3.78 3.55
N THR A 31 -20.45 3.18 2.85
CA THR A 31 -20.44 1.74 2.60
C THR A 31 -19.71 1.06 3.74
N SER A 32 -20.40 0.18 4.47
CA SER A 32 -19.73 -0.79 5.33
C SER A 32 -19.47 -2.06 4.54
N ASN A 33 -18.24 -2.59 4.63
CA ASN A 33 -17.80 -3.82 3.96
C ASN A 33 -17.88 -3.78 2.43
N ASP A 34 -17.27 -2.78 1.82
CA ASP A 34 -17.12 -2.76 0.36
C ASP A 34 -16.30 -4.00 -0.10
N PRO A 35 -16.83 -4.82 -1.04
CA PRO A 35 -16.16 -6.06 -1.46
C PRO A 35 -14.97 -5.82 -2.38
N ILE A 36 -14.71 -4.58 -2.79
CA ILE A 36 -13.70 -4.22 -3.78
C ILE A 36 -12.62 -3.32 -3.19
N VAL A 37 -12.97 -2.39 -2.29
CA VAL A 37 -12.07 -1.38 -1.74
C VAL A 37 -11.91 -1.54 -0.22
N ASP A 38 -10.65 -1.63 0.26
CA ASP A 38 -10.32 -1.67 1.70
C ASP A 38 -9.86 -0.30 2.23
N ILE A 39 -9.10 0.44 1.41
CA ILE A 39 -8.46 1.69 1.81
C ILE A 39 -8.52 2.72 0.69
N VAL A 40 -8.43 3.98 1.09
CA VAL A 40 -8.41 5.14 0.20
C VAL A 40 -7.46 6.20 0.76
N GLU A 41 -6.92 7.06 -0.11
CA GLU A 41 -6.22 8.26 0.31
C GLU A 41 -7.19 9.44 0.43
N VAL A 42 -6.97 10.27 1.44
CA VAL A 42 -7.66 11.55 1.64
C VAL A 42 -6.62 12.67 1.67
N ASP A 43 -7.01 13.85 1.20
CA ASP A 43 -6.20 15.06 1.29
C ASP A 43 -6.19 15.65 2.73
N GLY A 44 -5.48 16.78 2.92
CA GLY A 44 -5.39 17.46 4.20
C GLY A 44 -6.73 17.97 4.76
N LEU A 45 -7.77 18.08 3.91
CA LEU A 45 -9.14 18.44 4.29
C LEU A 45 -10.02 17.20 4.57
N GLY A 46 -9.48 15.99 4.42
CA GLY A 46 -10.19 14.74 4.60
C GLY A 46 -11.05 14.31 3.41
N LYS A 47 -10.92 14.96 2.26
CA LYS A 47 -11.62 14.62 1.02
C LYS A 47 -10.90 13.48 0.31
N THR A 48 -11.65 12.51 -0.19
CA THR A 48 -11.13 11.37 -0.96
C THR A 48 -10.43 11.82 -2.23
N ILE A 49 -9.24 11.28 -2.45
CA ILE A 49 -8.47 11.45 -3.68
C ILE A 49 -8.94 10.41 -4.68
N ILE A 50 -9.53 10.86 -5.80
CA ILE A 50 -10.07 10.00 -6.85
C ILE A 50 -8.95 9.14 -7.46
N GLY A 51 -9.20 7.85 -7.62
CA GLY A 51 -8.25 6.88 -8.17
C GLY A 51 -7.23 6.36 -7.14
N SER A 52 -7.43 6.67 -5.85
CA SER A 52 -6.64 6.14 -4.75
C SER A 52 -7.24 4.89 -4.09
N GLU A 53 -8.38 4.46 -4.57
CA GLU A 53 -9.10 3.28 -4.09
C GLU A 53 -8.22 2.03 -4.20
N ALA A 54 -8.02 1.34 -3.09
CA ALA A 54 -7.11 0.21 -3.04
C ALA A 54 -7.64 -0.95 -2.20
N GLN A 55 -7.31 -2.16 -2.68
CA GLN A 55 -7.58 -3.42 -2.01
C GLN A 55 -6.28 -4.01 -1.47
N MET A 56 -6.33 -4.61 -0.28
CA MET A 56 -5.19 -5.31 0.33
C MET A 56 -5.20 -6.78 -0.07
N LYS A 57 -4.13 -7.27 -0.74
CA LYS A 57 -4.04 -8.66 -1.22
C LYS A 57 -2.81 -9.38 -0.67
N PHE A 58 -3.01 -10.15 0.38
CA PHE A 58 -1.98 -10.95 1.05
C PHE A 58 -2.20 -12.46 0.86
N VAL A 59 -2.68 -12.84 -0.34
CA VAL A 59 -2.97 -14.24 -0.71
C VAL A 59 -1.73 -14.96 -1.22
N GLY A 60 -1.79 -16.30 -1.23
CA GLY A 60 -0.69 -17.16 -1.67
C GLY A 60 0.45 -17.23 -0.65
N SER A 61 1.26 -18.28 -0.75
CA SER A 61 2.47 -18.53 0.05
C SER A 61 3.76 -18.09 -0.68
N SER A 62 3.63 -17.71 -1.96
CA SER A 62 4.72 -17.25 -2.82
C SER A 62 4.27 -16.16 -3.81
N PRO A 63 5.20 -15.37 -4.39
CA PRO A 63 4.89 -14.40 -5.45
C PRO A 63 4.19 -15.05 -6.66
N LYS A 64 4.59 -16.26 -7.03
CA LYS A 64 3.99 -17.03 -8.13
C LYS A 64 2.53 -17.38 -7.85
N GLU A 65 2.22 -17.85 -6.65
CA GLU A 65 0.84 -18.17 -6.25
C GLU A 65 -0.02 -16.92 -6.19
N LEU A 66 0.51 -15.81 -5.66
CA LEU A 66 -0.18 -14.52 -5.71
C LEU A 66 -0.50 -14.14 -7.16
N LEU A 67 0.48 -14.18 -8.07
CA LEU A 67 0.26 -13.82 -9.46
C LEU A 67 -0.78 -14.73 -10.15
N ASN A 68 -0.77 -16.02 -9.85
CA ASN A 68 -1.78 -16.95 -10.36
C ASN A 68 -3.19 -16.60 -9.84
N ALA A 69 -3.31 -16.25 -8.57
CA ALA A 69 -4.58 -15.75 -8.02
C ALA A 69 -5.02 -14.48 -8.74
N LEU A 70 -4.13 -13.49 -8.90
CA LEU A 70 -4.44 -12.23 -9.59
C LEU A 70 -4.87 -12.40 -11.05
N LYS A 71 -4.39 -13.44 -11.74
CA LYS A 71 -4.83 -13.80 -13.12
C LYS A 71 -6.20 -14.47 -13.16
N SER A 72 -6.69 -15.01 -12.06
CA SER A 72 -7.96 -15.74 -12.03
C SER A 72 -9.17 -14.85 -12.35
N LYS A 73 -10.28 -15.48 -12.74
CA LYS A 73 -11.57 -14.80 -12.99
C LYS A 73 -12.11 -14.12 -11.73
N GLU A 74 -11.85 -14.68 -10.55
CA GLU A 74 -12.27 -14.12 -9.27
C GLU A 74 -11.72 -12.71 -9.05
N TYR A 75 -10.48 -12.46 -9.52
CA TYR A 75 -9.80 -11.17 -9.38
C TYR A 75 -10.04 -10.22 -10.56
N ALA A 76 -10.76 -10.66 -11.59
CA ALA A 76 -11.07 -9.81 -12.75
C ALA A 76 -11.84 -8.54 -12.35
N LYS A 77 -12.73 -8.62 -11.34
CA LYS A 77 -13.49 -7.47 -10.83
C LYS A 77 -12.58 -6.31 -10.40
N TYR A 78 -11.47 -6.57 -9.70
CA TYR A 78 -10.52 -5.53 -9.26
C TYR A 78 -9.81 -4.88 -10.45
N ARG A 79 -9.46 -5.66 -11.47
CA ARG A 79 -8.83 -5.15 -12.70
C ARG A 79 -9.80 -4.27 -13.49
N ASN A 80 -11.06 -4.72 -13.63
CA ASN A 80 -12.10 -4.00 -14.39
C ASN A 80 -12.47 -2.68 -13.72
N GLU A 81 -12.52 -2.62 -12.40
CA GLU A 81 -12.78 -1.40 -11.62
C GLU A 81 -11.55 -0.48 -11.51
N GLY A 82 -10.39 -0.90 -12.00
CA GLY A 82 -9.16 -0.13 -11.94
C GLY A 82 -8.59 0.06 -10.52
N VAL A 83 -9.00 -0.78 -9.58
CA VAL A 83 -8.60 -0.68 -8.17
C VAL A 83 -7.13 -1.01 -7.99
N ILE A 84 -6.43 -0.22 -7.20
CA ILE A 84 -5.05 -0.48 -6.80
C ILE A 84 -5.00 -1.72 -5.90
N MET A 85 -4.12 -2.65 -6.21
CA MET A 85 -3.88 -3.84 -5.40
C MET A 85 -2.58 -3.69 -4.60
N ASN A 86 -2.70 -3.44 -3.31
CA ASN A 86 -1.55 -3.41 -2.40
C ASN A 86 -1.17 -4.83 -1.99
N ILE A 87 0.03 -5.25 -2.36
CA ILE A 87 0.58 -6.59 -2.11
C ILE A 87 1.79 -6.54 -1.18
N PRO A 88 2.24 -7.66 -0.60
CA PRO A 88 3.47 -7.70 0.18
C PRO A 88 4.65 -7.11 -0.59
N ASP A 89 5.49 -6.31 0.10
CA ASP A 89 6.61 -5.60 -0.53
C ASP A 89 7.63 -6.56 -1.16
N ASP A 90 7.93 -7.65 -0.47
CA ASP A 90 8.81 -8.72 -0.95
C ASP A 90 8.24 -9.44 -2.18
N TYR A 91 6.92 -9.61 -2.27
CA TYR A 91 6.27 -10.17 -3.45
C TYR A 91 6.25 -9.16 -4.61
N TYR A 92 5.98 -7.88 -4.30
CA TYR A 92 6.03 -6.81 -5.29
C TYR A 92 7.40 -6.74 -5.98
N ASP A 93 8.49 -6.80 -5.20
CA ASP A 93 9.85 -6.71 -5.75
C ASP A 93 10.17 -7.88 -6.71
N VAL A 94 9.72 -9.09 -6.40
CA VAL A 94 9.86 -10.23 -7.31
C VAL A 94 8.99 -10.08 -8.56
N LEU A 95 7.71 -9.71 -8.39
CA LEU A 95 6.75 -9.61 -9.51
C LEU A 95 7.08 -8.47 -10.47
N MET A 96 7.63 -7.36 -9.97
CA MET A 96 8.02 -6.21 -10.79
C MET A 96 9.45 -6.31 -11.33
N GLY A 97 10.23 -7.28 -10.82
CA GLY A 97 11.59 -7.56 -11.30
C GLY A 97 11.63 -8.16 -12.72
N ASP A 98 12.81 -8.15 -13.30
CA ASP A 98 13.04 -8.66 -14.67
C ASP A 98 13.30 -10.17 -14.75
N GLY A 99 13.26 -10.87 -13.62
CA GLY A 99 13.44 -12.31 -13.53
C GLY A 99 12.32 -13.10 -14.24
N PRO A 100 12.52 -14.41 -14.47
CA PRO A 100 11.54 -15.26 -15.14
C PRO A 100 10.20 -15.38 -14.41
N ASP A 101 10.22 -15.25 -13.09
CA ASP A 101 9.02 -15.28 -12.25
C ASP A 101 8.30 -13.92 -12.17
N GLY A 102 8.94 -12.85 -12.64
CA GLY A 102 8.37 -11.51 -12.72
C GLY A 102 7.39 -11.36 -13.91
N ILE A 103 6.50 -10.38 -13.80
CA ILE A 103 5.50 -10.08 -14.84
C ILE A 103 6.19 -9.75 -16.17
N ASN A 104 7.26 -8.96 -16.14
CA ASN A 104 8.03 -8.62 -17.34
C ASN A 104 8.62 -9.86 -18.04
N GLY A 105 9.16 -10.81 -17.25
CA GLY A 105 9.69 -12.07 -17.77
C GLY A 105 8.61 -12.91 -18.44
N GLN A 106 7.43 -13.02 -17.83
CA GLN A 106 6.29 -13.74 -18.40
C GLN A 106 5.78 -13.06 -19.68
N ILE A 107 5.67 -11.72 -19.70
CA ILE A 107 5.28 -10.98 -20.92
C ILE A 107 6.28 -11.25 -22.05
N ARG A 108 7.60 -11.14 -21.81
CA ARG A 108 8.62 -11.42 -22.83
C ARG A 108 8.53 -12.84 -23.38
N LYS A 109 8.29 -13.83 -22.51
CA LYS A 109 8.10 -15.21 -22.92
C LYS A 109 6.89 -15.36 -23.85
N LEU A 110 5.74 -14.82 -23.48
CA LEU A 110 4.53 -14.89 -24.29
C LEU A 110 4.66 -14.13 -25.62
N GLN A 111 5.35 -12.99 -25.64
CA GLN A 111 5.67 -12.26 -26.86
C GLN A 111 6.57 -13.08 -27.80
N GLY A 112 7.61 -13.73 -27.25
CA GLY A 112 8.47 -14.63 -28.03
C GLY A 112 7.70 -15.82 -28.62
N GLU A 113 6.66 -16.32 -27.95
CA GLU A 113 5.77 -17.35 -28.48
C GLU A 113 4.92 -16.83 -29.65
N LEU A 114 4.43 -15.58 -29.56
CA LEU A 114 3.70 -14.92 -30.68
C LEU A 114 4.59 -14.68 -31.89
N ASP A 115 5.78 -14.09 -31.66
CA ASP A 115 6.71 -13.69 -32.73
C ASP A 115 7.34 -14.91 -33.42
N GLY A 116 7.43 -16.04 -32.71
CA GLY A 116 7.97 -17.29 -33.26
C GLY A 116 7.10 -17.96 -34.33
N GLY A 117 5.97 -17.40 -34.71
CA GLY A 117 5.12 -17.81 -35.85
C GLY A 117 4.54 -19.24 -35.76
N ARG A 118 4.69 -19.93 -34.63
CA ARG A 118 4.22 -21.31 -34.41
C ARG A 118 2.74 -21.41 -34.04
N LEU A 119 2.08 -20.27 -33.81
CA LEU A 119 0.72 -20.21 -33.32
C LEU A 119 -0.17 -19.54 -34.37
N ALA A 120 -1.16 -20.27 -34.89
CA ALA A 120 -2.15 -19.74 -35.83
C ALA A 120 -3.50 -19.50 -35.13
N GLY A 121 -4.18 -18.43 -35.49
CA GLY A 121 -5.57 -18.18 -35.15
C GLY A 121 -5.87 -17.98 -33.66
N LYS A 122 -6.86 -18.70 -33.10
CA LYS A 122 -7.36 -18.56 -31.74
C LYS A 122 -6.31 -18.63 -30.63
N ASN A 123 -5.16 -19.32 -30.89
CA ASN A 123 -4.09 -19.42 -29.90
C ASN A 123 -3.33 -18.10 -29.76
N SER A 124 -3.14 -17.33 -30.85
CA SER A 124 -2.47 -16.02 -30.78
C SER A 124 -3.32 -14.98 -30.04
N GLU A 125 -4.64 -14.98 -30.23
CA GLU A 125 -5.57 -14.11 -29.49
C GLU A 125 -5.54 -14.40 -27.99
N ALA A 126 -5.55 -15.69 -27.61
CA ALA A 126 -5.48 -16.09 -26.20
C ALA A 126 -4.17 -15.67 -25.52
N ILE A 127 -3.03 -15.75 -26.25
CA ILE A 127 -1.75 -15.29 -25.73
C ILE A 127 -1.72 -13.77 -25.62
N GLN A 128 -2.23 -13.06 -26.63
CA GLN A 128 -2.34 -11.61 -26.56
C GLN A 128 -3.19 -11.17 -25.36
N GLN A 129 -4.31 -11.82 -25.12
CA GLN A 129 -5.14 -11.55 -23.95
C GLN A 129 -4.38 -11.77 -22.63
N GLN A 130 -3.58 -12.84 -22.52
CA GLN A 130 -2.74 -13.07 -21.34
C GLN A 130 -1.69 -11.97 -21.15
N ILE A 131 -1.09 -11.47 -22.21
CA ILE A 131 -0.15 -10.34 -22.15
C ILE A 131 -0.85 -9.09 -21.65
N ASP A 132 -2.04 -8.80 -22.14
CA ASP A 132 -2.81 -7.61 -21.76
C ASP A 132 -3.30 -7.70 -20.32
N ASP A 133 -3.74 -8.86 -19.86
CA ASP A 133 -4.06 -9.13 -18.46
C ASP A 133 -2.85 -8.89 -17.56
N LEU A 134 -1.66 -9.38 -17.93
CA LEU A 134 -0.43 -9.17 -17.17
C LEU A 134 -0.02 -7.69 -17.12
N LYS A 135 -0.17 -6.95 -18.22
CA LYS A 135 0.09 -5.50 -18.25
C LYS A 135 -0.89 -4.75 -17.34
N GLN A 136 -2.16 -5.15 -17.33
CA GLN A 136 -3.18 -4.56 -16.47
C GLN A 136 -2.89 -4.84 -14.99
N ILE A 137 -2.56 -6.10 -14.64
CA ILE A 137 -2.13 -6.47 -13.28
C ILE A 137 -0.93 -5.62 -12.88
N LYS A 138 0.11 -5.55 -13.70
CA LYS A 138 1.32 -4.76 -13.43
C LYS A 138 1.00 -3.30 -13.10
N LYS A 139 0.08 -2.69 -13.85
CA LYS A 139 -0.33 -1.30 -13.66
C LYS A 139 -1.03 -1.06 -12.31
N SER A 140 -1.80 -2.03 -11.84
CA SER A 140 -2.58 -1.94 -10.60
C SER A 140 -1.80 -2.26 -9.33
N LEU A 141 -0.64 -2.97 -9.42
CA LEU A 141 0.12 -3.38 -8.24
C LEU A 141 0.84 -2.21 -7.56
N ARG A 142 0.83 -2.20 -6.23
CA ARG A 142 1.59 -1.29 -5.38
C ARG A 142 2.10 -2.02 -4.13
N LYS A 143 3.17 -1.51 -3.55
CA LYS A 143 3.69 -1.96 -2.24
C LYS A 143 2.71 -1.61 -1.13
N SER A 144 2.43 -2.59 -0.27
CA SER A 144 1.57 -2.38 0.91
C SER A 144 2.27 -1.61 2.04
N GLY A 145 3.60 -1.61 2.07
CA GLY A 145 4.45 -1.18 3.18
C GLY A 145 4.75 -2.28 4.19
N LEU A 146 4.38 -3.54 3.88
CA LEU A 146 4.62 -4.73 4.71
C LEU A 146 5.13 -5.87 3.84
N THR A 147 6.10 -6.63 4.33
CA THR A 147 6.45 -7.93 3.76
C THR A 147 5.39 -8.98 4.12
N LYS A 148 5.35 -10.10 3.42
CA LYS A 148 4.46 -11.23 3.74
C LYS A 148 4.68 -11.71 5.18
N ARG A 149 5.94 -11.83 5.60
CA ARG A 149 6.29 -12.24 6.97
C ARG A 149 5.84 -11.23 8.03
N GLU A 150 5.97 -9.93 7.75
CA GLU A 150 5.50 -8.89 8.68
C GLU A 150 3.99 -8.88 8.81
N ALA A 151 3.25 -9.11 7.72
CA ALA A 151 1.80 -9.20 7.75
C ALA A 151 1.32 -10.40 8.59
N LEU A 152 1.96 -11.56 8.43
CA LEU A 152 1.68 -12.74 9.26
C LEU A 152 2.01 -12.48 10.74
N TYR A 153 3.19 -11.90 11.00
CA TYR A 153 3.60 -11.53 12.36
C TYR A 153 2.64 -10.52 13.01
N ALA A 154 2.17 -9.53 12.26
CA ALA A 154 1.20 -8.55 12.74
C ALA A 154 -0.13 -9.19 13.14
N ARG A 155 -0.57 -10.22 12.41
CA ARG A 155 -1.79 -10.97 12.73
C ARG A 155 -1.64 -11.78 14.03
N GLU A 156 -0.47 -12.41 14.23
CA GLU A 156 -0.21 -13.25 15.41
C GLU A 156 0.18 -12.44 16.64
N HIS A 157 0.89 -11.32 16.44
CA HIS A 157 1.47 -10.51 17.49
C HIS A 157 1.19 -9.01 17.29
N PRO A 158 -0.08 -8.55 17.25
CA PRO A 158 -0.43 -7.18 16.87
C PRO A 158 0.25 -6.11 17.76
N ARG A 159 0.26 -6.29 19.09
CA ARG A 159 0.91 -5.36 20.00
C ARG A 159 2.42 -5.24 19.80
N ARG A 160 3.10 -6.37 19.54
CA ARG A 160 4.56 -6.36 19.26
C ARG A 160 4.88 -5.71 17.92
N MET A 161 4.03 -5.92 16.92
CA MET A 161 4.18 -5.27 15.62
C MET A 161 4.04 -3.75 15.73
N VAL A 162 3.08 -3.29 16.51
CA VAL A 162 2.91 -1.85 16.78
C VAL A 162 4.15 -1.28 17.45
N ALA A 163 4.67 -1.91 18.50
CA ALA A 163 5.91 -1.46 19.17
C ALA A 163 7.11 -1.38 18.21
N LYS A 164 7.25 -2.37 17.32
CA LYS A 164 8.28 -2.37 16.28
C LYS A 164 8.11 -1.23 15.29
N ASP A 165 6.88 -0.94 14.87
CA ASP A 165 6.58 0.16 13.95
C ASP A 165 6.82 1.52 14.59
N VAL A 166 6.49 1.69 15.87
CA VAL A 166 6.83 2.89 16.63
C VAL A 166 8.34 3.13 16.65
N ALA A 167 9.14 2.11 16.99
CA ALA A 167 10.60 2.22 17.00
C ALA A 167 11.15 2.57 15.59
N ARG A 168 10.61 1.96 14.53
CA ARG A 168 10.99 2.26 13.14
C ARG A 168 10.70 3.72 12.78
N VAL A 169 9.52 4.21 13.14
CA VAL A 169 9.10 5.60 12.84
C VAL A 169 9.93 6.59 13.64
N ALA A 170 10.19 6.32 14.92
CA ALA A 170 11.04 7.15 15.77
C ALA A 170 12.46 7.28 15.19
N ASN A 171 13.07 6.15 14.77
CA ASN A 171 14.38 6.17 14.12
C ASN A 171 14.36 6.95 12.80
N LYS A 172 13.33 6.76 11.97
CA LYS A 172 13.21 7.47 10.68
C LYS A 172 13.03 8.97 10.89
N ALA A 173 12.17 9.39 11.83
CA ALA A 173 11.98 10.77 12.18
C ALA A 173 13.24 11.42 12.75
N GLY A 174 13.96 10.74 13.66
CA GLY A 174 15.22 11.20 14.19
C GLY A 174 16.29 11.42 13.13
N LEU A 175 16.42 10.47 12.16
CA LEU A 175 17.34 10.61 11.03
C LEU A 175 16.97 11.79 10.11
N GLN A 176 15.67 12.01 9.86
CA GLN A 176 15.20 13.11 9.04
C GLN A 176 15.49 14.46 9.71
N GLN A 177 15.24 14.57 11.01
CA GLN A 177 15.53 15.77 11.79
C GLN A 177 17.03 16.07 11.86
N ALA A 178 17.86 15.04 12.07
CA ALA A 178 19.31 15.20 12.04
C ALA A 178 19.83 15.72 10.70
N ARG A 179 19.21 15.30 9.59
CA ARG A 179 19.55 15.81 8.24
C ARG A 179 19.12 17.26 8.01
N ASN A 180 17.99 17.66 8.58
CA ASN A 180 17.41 18.98 8.38
C ASN A 180 17.90 20.01 9.43
N GLY A 181 18.76 19.62 10.37
CA GLY A 181 19.22 20.47 11.46
C GLY A 181 18.12 20.90 12.43
N ALA A 182 16.95 20.29 12.34
CA ALA A 182 15.78 20.64 13.15
C ALA A 182 15.81 19.95 14.52
N LEU A 183 15.50 20.71 15.53
CA LEU A 183 15.60 20.40 16.95
C LEU A 183 14.81 19.16 17.43
N ILE A 184 15.35 18.53 18.44
CA ILE A 184 14.95 17.31 19.15
C ILE A 184 13.47 17.27 19.61
N GLY A 185 12.75 18.40 19.65
CA GLY A 185 11.38 18.49 20.19
C GLY A 185 10.33 17.69 19.40
N GLY A 186 10.36 17.75 18.07
CA GLY A 186 9.37 17.07 17.22
C GLY A 186 9.44 15.54 17.26
N GLY A 187 10.64 14.96 17.47
CA GLY A 187 10.81 13.50 17.59
C GLY A 187 10.21 12.93 18.88
N VAL A 188 10.35 13.65 19.99
CA VAL A 188 9.76 13.25 21.28
C VAL A 188 8.25 13.33 21.23
N SER A 189 7.71 14.38 20.60
CA SER A 189 6.26 14.54 20.42
C SER A 189 5.67 13.44 19.53
N LEU A 190 6.34 13.09 18.43
CA LEU A 190 5.93 12.00 17.55
C LEU A 190 5.81 10.68 18.32
N ILE A 191 6.83 10.34 19.12
CA ILE A 191 6.82 9.10 19.90
C ILE A 191 5.71 9.11 20.94
N ARG A 192 5.52 10.20 21.68
CA ARG A 192 4.45 10.33 22.68
C ARG A 192 3.07 10.19 22.06
N ASN A 193 2.81 10.89 20.96
CA ASN A 193 1.52 10.84 20.29
C ASN A 193 1.24 9.48 19.66
N MET A 194 2.27 8.78 19.14
CA MET A 194 2.12 7.42 18.66
C MET A 194 1.80 6.43 19.78
N VAL A 195 2.49 6.53 20.92
CA VAL A 195 2.20 5.70 22.09
C VAL A 195 0.80 5.95 22.62
N ALA A 196 0.35 7.21 22.68
CA ALA A 196 -1.01 7.58 23.08
C ALA A 196 -2.07 7.01 22.14
N CYS A 197 -1.80 7.04 20.82
CA CYS A 197 -2.64 6.43 19.80
C CYS A 197 -2.74 4.89 19.97
N ILE A 198 -1.62 4.24 20.24
CA ILE A 198 -1.53 2.79 20.47
C ILE A 198 -2.32 2.38 21.70
N ASN A 199 -2.28 3.20 22.75
CA ASN A 199 -2.99 2.95 23.99
C ASN A 199 -4.48 3.36 23.92
N GLY A 200 -4.93 3.89 22.76
CA GLY A 200 -6.31 4.36 22.59
C GLY A 200 -6.61 5.67 23.33
N SER A 201 -5.57 6.39 23.79
CA SER A 201 -5.73 7.64 24.54
C SER A 201 -6.04 8.83 23.61
N ILE A 202 -5.66 8.76 22.37
CA ILE A 202 -5.96 9.76 21.32
C ILE A 202 -6.19 9.06 19.97
N GLU A 203 -6.97 9.71 19.11
CA GLU A 203 -7.23 9.26 17.75
C GLU A 203 -6.00 9.48 16.84
N PRO A 204 -5.78 8.63 15.82
CA PRO A 204 -4.67 8.80 14.87
C PRO A 204 -4.60 10.17 14.21
N ALA A 205 -5.75 10.79 13.91
CA ALA A 205 -5.83 12.12 13.35
C ALA A 205 -5.39 13.21 14.32
N GLU A 206 -5.69 13.04 15.61
CA GLU A 206 -5.25 13.93 16.69
C GLU A 206 -3.75 13.80 16.93
N ALA A 207 -3.23 12.56 16.96
CA ALA A 207 -1.79 12.30 17.05
C ALA A 207 -1.02 13.01 15.92
N ALA A 208 -1.52 12.94 14.69
CA ALA A 208 -0.90 13.59 13.54
C ALA A 208 -0.91 15.12 13.66
N ARG A 209 -2.02 15.69 14.18
CA ARG A 209 -2.15 17.13 14.39
C ARG A 209 -1.20 17.64 15.48
N ASN A 210 -1.11 16.93 16.61
CA ASN A 210 -0.24 17.28 17.73
C ASN A 210 1.24 17.28 17.29
N VAL A 211 1.68 16.29 16.49
CA VAL A 211 3.04 16.25 15.95
C VAL A 211 3.31 17.46 15.05
N GLY A 212 2.34 17.87 14.22
CA GLY A 212 2.47 19.04 13.37
C GLY A 212 2.58 20.37 14.14
N VAL A 213 1.79 20.53 15.21
CA VAL A 213 1.82 21.70 16.10
C VAL A 213 3.15 21.77 16.86
N ASP A 214 3.59 20.67 17.47
CA ASP A 214 4.82 20.63 18.27
C ASP A 214 6.07 20.83 17.38
N ALA A 215 6.06 20.35 16.14
CA ALA A 215 7.11 20.60 15.17
C ALA A 215 7.16 22.09 14.74
N GLY A 216 6.00 22.72 14.61
CA GLY A 216 5.89 24.16 14.31
C GLY A 216 6.38 25.06 15.46
N LEU A 217 6.07 24.70 16.70
CA LEU A 217 6.52 25.42 17.91
C LEU A 217 8.03 25.25 18.18
N ALA A 218 8.63 24.14 17.76
CA ALA A 218 10.08 23.91 17.93
C ALA A 218 10.92 24.62 16.85
N ALA A 219 10.29 25.13 15.77
CA ALA A 219 10.94 25.85 14.68
C ALA A 219 10.83 27.39 14.81
N ALA A 220 10.06 27.89 15.79
CA ALA A 220 9.89 29.31 16.10
C ALA A 220 10.80 29.73 17.25
#